data_44fd1056baf27b150e398f1d7bc280b6
#
_entry.id   44fd1056baf27b150e398f1d7bc280b6
#
_cell.length_a   1.000
_cell.length_b   1.000
_cell.length_c   1.000
_cell.angle_alpha   90.00
_cell.angle_beta   90.00
_cell.angle_gamma   90.00
#
_symmetry.space_group_name_H-M   'P 1'
#
loop_
_entity.id
_entity.type
_entity.pdbx_description
1 polymer ?
#
loop_
_entity_poly.entity_id
_entity_poly.type
_entity_poly.pdbx_seq_one_letter_code
_entity_poly.pdbx_strand_id
1 'polypeptide(L)'
;MNNATTQSHIVWLDVIRTVAMLMVIGVHCIDPFYISPTLGSLPEYKHWAAVYGSLLRPSVPLFVMMTGLLLLPIREQSLGVFYKKRIYRVLFPFLIWSVLYNIFPWVTGLLGLPKEIIGEFFCYVQGNESQSLSDALKDIAMIPFNFSFKENHMWYIYLLIGLYLYMPFFSAWIEKADRSKERVYLGIWFVSLFLPYMSAYISKYLYGEATWNQFGMFYYFAGFNGYLLLGHYLKQGNNWNIWKTFAICAAMFVVGYAITYCGFSSAAANPEATELAMELFFTFCSLNDGSCIYSSSKGTYS
;
A
#
# COMPACT_ATOMS: atom_id res chain seq x y z
N MET A 1 -12.47 -4.74 -40.72
CA MET A 1 -13.47 -4.19 -39.78
C MET A 1 -12.95 -4.42 -38.35
N ASN A 2 -12.40 -3.39 -37.75
CA ASN A 2 -11.83 -3.47 -36.39
C ASN A 2 -12.99 -3.40 -35.38
N ASN A 3 -13.40 -4.53 -34.85
CA ASN A 3 -14.20 -4.57 -33.63
C ASN A 3 -13.29 -4.21 -32.45
N ALA A 4 -13.11 -2.93 -32.20
CA ALA A 4 -12.66 -2.44 -30.92
C ALA A 4 -13.78 -2.79 -29.91
N THR A 5 -13.62 -3.91 -29.20
CA THR A 5 -14.44 -4.22 -28.02
C THR A 5 -14.24 -3.08 -27.02
N THR A 6 -15.19 -2.15 -27.00
CA THR A 6 -15.29 -1.13 -25.96
C THR A 6 -15.33 -1.85 -24.63
N GLN A 7 -14.23 -1.81 -23.90
CA GLN A 7 -14.15 -2.36 -22.55
C GLN A 7 -15.20 -1.59 -21.74
N SER A 8 -16.27 -2.25 -21.30
CA SER A 8 -17.33 -1.63 -20.53
C SER A 8 -16.72 -0.91 -19.34
N HIS A 9 -17.01 0.38 -19.24
CA HIS A 9 -16.51 1.22 -18.14
C HIS A 9 -17.16 0.76 -16.83
N ILE A 10 -16.36 0.36 -15.86
CA ILE A 10 -16.86 -0.17 -14.59
C ILE A 10 -16.86 0.98 -13.58
N VAL A 11 -17.98 1.68 -13.52
CA VAL A 11 -18.15 2.91 -12.72
C VAL A 11 -17.76 2.74 -11.25
N TRP A 12 -18.15 1.63 -10.62
CA TRP A 12 -17.83 1.42 -9.21
C TRP A 12 -16.32 1.29 -8.94
N LEU A 13 -15.53 0.77 -9.88
CA LEU A 13 -14.06 0.74 -9.74
C LEU A 13 -13.45 2.13 -9.77
N ASP A 14 -14.01 3.04 -10.55
CA ASP A 14 -13.51 4.43 -10.59
C ASP A 14 -13.89 5.17 -9.31
N VAL A 15 -15.06 4.88 -8.74
CA VAL A 15 -15.43 5.42 -7.41
C VAL A 15 -14.44 4.94 -6.35
N ILE A 16 -14.15 3.64 -6.29
CA ILE A 16 -13.17 3.10 -5.32
C ILE A 16 -11.79 3.72 -5.53
N ARG A 17 -11.35 3.84 -6.77
CA ARG A 17 -10.06 4.45 -7.09
C ARG A 17 -9.99 5.90 -6.60
N THR A 18 -11.06 6.65 -6.81
CA THR A 18 -11.16 8.04 -6.34
C THR A 18 -11.14 8.11 -4.82
N VAL A 19 -11.89 7.27 -4.15
CA VAL A 19 -11.89 7.19 -2.67
C VAL A 19 -10.51 6.81 -2.17
N ALA A 20 -9.89 5.77 -2.70
CA ALA A 20 -8.55 5.34 -2.31
C ALA A 20 -7.49 6.45 -2.52
N MET A 21 -7.61 7.22 -3.62
CA MET A 21 -6.73 8.36 -3.87
C MET A 21 -6.93 9.48 -2.84
N LEU A 22 -8.18 9.81 -2.50
CA LEU A 22 -8.47 10.78 -1.44
C LEU A 22 -7.96 10.30 -0.08
N MET A 23 -8.05 9.01 0.20
CA MET A 23 -7.49 8.41 1.42
C MET A 23 -5.96 8.54 1.46
N VAL A 24 -5.24 8.31 0.35
CA VAL A 24 -3.79 8.52 0.27
C VAL A 24 -3.41 9.98 0.58
N ILE A 25 -4.12 10.93 -0.05
CA ILE A 25 -3.90 12.36 0.22
C ILE A 25 -4.13 12.65 1.71
N GLY A 26 -5.22 12.14 2.27
CA GLY A 26 -5.55 12.30 3.67
C GLY A 26 -4.48 11.74 4.61
N VAL A 27 -3.93 10.55 4.31
CA VAL A 27 -2.80 9.98 5.08
C VAL A 27 -1.62 10.96 5.11
N HIS A 28 -1.21 11.46 3.95
CA HIS A 28 -0.07 12.38 3.89
C HIS A 28 -0.33 13.75 4.54
N CYS A 29 -1.60 14.16 4.64
CA CYS A 29 -1.97 15.35 5.42
C CYS A 29 -1.89 15.12 6.94
N ILE A 30 -2.09 13.87 7.39
CA ILE A 30 -2.14 13.53 8.82
C ILE A 30 -0.77 13.09 9.35
N ASP A 31 0.05 12.44 8.54
CA ASP A 31 1.36 11.94 8.95
C ASP A 31 2.26 13.00 9.64
N PRO A 32 2.31 14.28 9.23
CA PRO A 32 3.07 15.29 9.95
C PRO A 32 2.68 15.49 11.42
N PHE A 33 1.37 15.36 11.72
CA PHE A 33 0.87 15.47 13.09
C PHE A 33 1.24 14.27 13.97
N TYR A 34 1.61 13.17 13.36
CA TYR A 34 2.01 11.95 14.02
C TYR A 34 3.54 11.81 14.12
N ILE A 35 4.25 12.13 13.04
CA ILE A 35 5.70 11.93 12.93
C ILE A 35 6.48 13.07 13.60
N SER A 36 5.94 14.30 13.62
CA SER A 36 6.62 15.46 14.19
C SER A 36 6.81 15.28 15.71
N PRO A 37 8.05 15.41 16.22
CA PRO A 37 8.32 15.34 17.65
C PRO A 37 7.57 16.40 18.47
N THR A 38 7.28 17.55 17.87
CA THR A 38 6.57 18.66 18.54
C THR A 38 5.06 18.48 18.48
N LEU A 39 4.49 18.25 17.28
CA LEU A 39 3.04 18.10 17.10
C LEU A 39 2.54 16.76 17.65
N GLY A 40 3.26 15.67 17.39
CA GLY A 40 2.90 14.34 17.87
C GLY A 40 2.98 14.17 19.40
N SER A 41 3.65 15.08 20.11
CA SER A 41 3.66 15.10 21.59
C SER A 41 2.36 15.67 22.19
N LEU A 42 1.57 16.43 21.42
CA LEU A 42 0.33 17.01 21.89
C LEU A 42 -0.80 15.97 21.90
N PRO A 43 -1.45 15.68 23.05
CA PRO A 43 -2.43 14.60 23.17
C PRO A 43 -3.60 14.72 22.20
N GLU A 44 -4.05 15.93 21.91
CA GLU A 44 -5.15 16.20 21.00
C GLU A 44 -4.81 15.81 19.56
N TYR A 45 -3.66 16.26 19.05
CA TYR A 45 -3.22 15.91 17.69
C TYR A 45 -2.96 14.42 17.53
N LYS A 46 -2.36 13.81 18.55
CA LYS A 46 -2.14 12.38 18.59
C LYS A 46 -3.45 11.59 18.51
N HIS A 47 -4.47 12.01 19.27
CA HIS A 47 -5.79 11.36 19.23
C HIS A 47 -6.40 11.44 17.84
N TRP A 48 -6.47 12.63 17.25
CA TRP A 48 -7.05 12.81 15.92
C TRP A 48 -6.22 12.15 14.81
N ALA A 49 -4.90 12.15 14.91
CA ALA A 49 -4.03 11.41 14.00
C ALA A 49 -4.29 9.90 14.07
N ALA A 50 -4.55 9.36 15.27
CA ALA A 50 -4.94 7.95 15.42
C ALA A 50 -6.30 7.67 14.80
N VAL A 51 -7.30 8.53 15.03
CA VAL A 51 -8.67 8.38 14.47
C VAL A 51 -8.64 8.39 12.94
N TYR A 52 -8.13 9.46 12.35
CA TYR A 52 -8.11 9.61 10.89
C TYR A 52 -7.07 8.72 10.21
N GLY A 53 -5.89 8.57 10.82
CA GLY A 53 -4.85 7.69 10.33
C GLY A 53 -5.36 6.26 10.20
N SER A 54 -6.08 5.76 11.20
CA SER A 54 -6.68 4.42 11.16
C SER A 54 -7.72 4.27 10.05
N LEU A 55 -8.51 5.31 9.79
CA LEU A 55 -9.54 5.27 8.75
C LEU A 55 -8.95 5.26 7.33
N LEU A 56 -7.81 5.94 7.12
CA LEU A 56 -7.29 6.24 5.78
C LEU A 56 -6.21 5.26 5.30
N ARG A 57 -5.63 4.45 6.18
CA ARG A 57 -4.55 3.49 5.83
C ARG A 57 -4.93 2.41 4.80
N PRO A 58 -6.18 1.94 4.66
CA PRO A 58 -6.54 0.92 3.65
C PRO A 58 -6.28 1.33 2.20
N SER A 59 -5.93 2.56 1.94
CA SER A 59 -5.75 3.12 0.60
C SER A 59 -4.82 2.32 -0.30
N VAL A 60 -3.63 1.94 0.17
CA VAL A 60 -2.64 1.19 -0.61
C VAL A 60 -3.08 -0.25 -0.90
N PRO A 61 -3.51 -1.03 0.08
CA PRO A 61 -4.13 -2.34 -0.16
C PRO A 61 -5.27 -2.31 -1.18
N LEU A 62 -6.15 -1.30 -1.14
CA LEU A 62 -7.22 -1.14 -2.12
C LEU A 62 -6.68 -0.98 -3.56
N PHE A 63 -5.62 -0.18 -3.77
CA PHE A 63 -4.98 -0.06 -5.08
C PHE A 63 -4.40 -1.38 -5.56
N VAL A 64 -3.75 -2.15 -4.68
CA VAL A 64 -3.18 -3.46 -5.02
C VAL A 64 -4.29 -4.46 -5.34
N MET A 65 -5.37 -4.50 -4.55
CA MET A 65 -6.53 -5.35 -4.80
C MET A 65 -7.21 -5.02 -6.14
N MET A 66 -7.44 -3.74 -6.44
CA MET A 66 -7.96 -3.30 -7.74
C MET A 66 -7.04 -3.73 -8.89
N THR A 67 -5.73 -3.67 -8.68
CA THR A 67 -4.75 -4.14 -9.66
C THR A 67 -4.89 -5.64 -9.90
N GLY A 68 -5.00 -6.45 -8.86
CA GLY A 68 -5.26 -7.88 -8.95
C GLY A 68 -6.59 -8.21 -9.64
N LEU A 69 -7.66 -7.53 -9.25
CA LEU A 69 -8.99 -7.68 -9.82
C LEU A 69 -9.03 -7.39 -11.34
N LEU A 70 -8.32 -6.36 -11.78
CA LEU A 70 -8.33 -5.92 -13.17
C LEU A 70 -7.38 -6.70 -14.06
N LEU A 71 -6.25 -7.16 -13.53
CA LEU A 71 -5.17 -7.70 -14.33
C LEU A 71 -5.01 -9.21 -14.21
N LEU A 72 -5.52 -9.86 -13.18
CA LEU A 72 -5.39 -11.31 -13.01
C LEU A 72 -6.65 -12.07 -13.46
N PRO A 73 -6.48 -13.20 -14.16
CA PRO A 73 -5.25 -13.63 -14.80
C PRO A 73 -4.89 -12.72 -15.98
N ILE A 74 -3.59 -12.63 -16.29
CA ILE A 74 -3.11 -11.79 -17.38
C ILE A 74 -3.54 -12.42 -18.72
N ARG A 75 -4.14 -11.64 -19.60
CA ARG A 75 -4.49 -12.09 -20.95
C ARG A 75 -3.23 -12.51 -21.72
N GLU A 76 -3.35 -13.49 -22.60
CA GLU A 76 -2.25 -13.94 -23.44
C GLU A 76 -1.58 -12.79 -24.17
N GLN A 77 -0.34 -12.53 -23.80
CA GLN A 77 0.56 -11.54 -24.40
C GLN A 77 2.01 -11.87 -24.03
N SER A 78 2.97 -11.39 -24.83
CA SER A 78 4.38 -11.57 -24.47
C SER A 78 4.74 -10.77 -23.21
N LEU A 79 5.67 -11.29 -22.40
CA LEU A 79 6.16 -10.62 -21.19
C LEU A 79 6.65 -9.18 -21.49
N GLY A 80 7.38 -9.01 -22.60
CA GLY A 80 7.88 -7.70 -23.01
C GLY A 80 6.76 -6.68 -23.27
N VAL A 81 5.66 -7.12 -23.91
CA VAL A 81 4.49 -6.25 -24.13
C VAL A 81 3.82 -5.90 -22.82
N PHE A 82 3.67 -6.87 -21.91
CA PHE A 82 3.09 -6.63 -20.58
C PHE A 82 3.90 -5.61 -19.81
N TYR A 83 5.21 -5.82 -19.65
CA TYR A 83 6.09 -4.94 -18.89
C TYR A 83 6.17 -3.54 -19.50
N LYS A 84 6.38 -3.43 -20.81
CA LYS A 84 6.41 -2.14 -21.50
C LYS A 84 5.13 -1.34 -21.25
N LYS A 85 3.97 -1.98 -21.35
CA LYS A 85 2.68 -1.31 -21.19
C LYS A 85 2.41 -0.86 -19.74
N ARG A 86 2.88 -1.62 -18.73
CA ARG A 86 2.56 -1.36 -17.32
C ARG A 86 3.64 -0.56 -16.62
N ILE A 87 4.88 -1.01 -16.72
CA ILE A 87 6.00 -0.38 -16.02
C ILE A 87 6.26 1.02 -16.60
N TYR A 88 6.28 1.17 -17.92
CA TYR A 88 6.61 2.46 -18.55
C TYR A 88 5.65 3.58 -18.13
N ARG A 89 4.35 3.28 -17.97
CA ARG A 89 3.36 4.28 -17.53
C ARG A 89 3.62 4.83 -16.13
N VAL A 90 4.18 4.00 -15.27
CA VAL A 90 4.44 4.34 -13.87
C VAL A 90 5.86 4.88 -13.72
N LEU A 91 6.82 4.24 -14.38
CA LEU A 91 8.23 4.58 -14.28
C LEU A 91 8.55 5.97 -14.83
N PHE A 92 7.94 6.36 -15.96
CA PHE A 92 8.27 7.64 -16.59
C PHE A 92 7.89 8.86 -15.71
N PRO A 93 6.65 9.01 -15.25
CA PRO A 93 6.30 10.08 -14.31
C PRO A 93 7.12 9.99 -13.01
N PHE A 94 7.33 8.78 -12.49
CA PHE A 94 8.11 8.55 -11.28
C PHE A 94 9.54 9.11 -11.42
N LEU A 95 10.25 8.78 -12.49
CA LEU A 95 11.62 9.27 -12.70
C LEU A 95 11.67 10.80 -12.80
N ILE A 96 10.70 11.43 -13.49
CA ILE A 96 10.63 12.89 -13.59
C ILE A 96 10.50 13.51 -12.19
N TRP A 97 9.53 13.05 -11.41
CA TRP A 97 9.30 13.61 -10.09
C TRP A 97 10.47 13.30 -9.13
N SER A 98 11.01 12.09 -9.16
CA SER A 98 12.16 11.73 -8.33
C SER A 98 13.39 12.61 -8.62
N VAL A 99 13.66 12.88 -9.89
CA VAL A 99 14.75 13.81 -10.26
C VAL A 99 14.45 15.23 -9.75
N LEU A 100 13.21 15.71 -9.92
CA LEU A 100 12.82 17.03 -9.45
C LEU A 100 12.96 17.15 -7.93
N TYR A 101 12.49 16.16 -7.15
CA TYR A 101 12.62 16.16 -5.70
C TYR A 101 14.08 16.14 -5.25
N ASN A 102 14.93 15.35 -5.91
CA ASN A 102 16.33 15.22 -5.51
C ASN A 102 17.19 16.43 -5.91
N ILE A 103 16.85 17.15 -6.98
CA ILE A 103 17.60 18.33 -7.41
C ILE A 103 17.10 19.63 -6.75
N PHE A 104 15.88 19.64 -6.25
CA PHE A 104 15.24 20.86 -5.71
C PHE A 104 16.03 21.53 -4.58
N PRO A 105 16.58 20.84 -3.54
CA PRO A 105 17.34 21.48 -2.48
C PRO A 105 18.63 22.15 -2.98
N TRP A 106 19.26 21.62 -4.03
CA TRP A 106 20.41 22.27 -4.65
C TRP A 106 20.00 23.54 -5.41
N VAL A 107 18.92 23.48 -6.19
CA VAL A 107 18.41 24.65 -6.93
C VAL A 107 17.97 25.76 -5.99
N THR A 108 17.23 25.45 -4.95
CA THR A 108 16.80 26.43 -3.95
C THR A 108 17.97 27.04 -3.16
N GLY A 109 19.00 26.25 -2.91
CA GLY A 109 20.24 26.75 -2.32
C GLY A 109 20.98 27.73 -3.23
N LEU A 110 21.04 27.47 -4.55
CA LEU A 110 21.61 28.41 -5.53
C LEU A 110 20.82 29.73 -5.63
N LEU A 111 19.48 29.66 -5.48
CA LEU A 111 18.62 30.83 -5.49
C LEU A 111 18.62 31.61 -4.18
N GLY A 112 19.31 31.12 -3.15
CA GLY A 112 19.36 31.73 -1.82
C GLY A 112 18.01 31.76 -1.11
N LEU A 113 17.12 30.81 -1.40
CA LEU A 113 15.82 30.73 -0.75
C LEU A 113 15.98 30.38 0.74
N PRO A 114 15.16 30.99 1.63
CA PRO A 114 15.17 30.70 3.04
C PRO A 114 14.96 29.21 3.32
N LYS A 115 15.65 28.65 4.32
CA LYS A 115 15.53 27.24 4.75
C LYS A 115 14.11 26.90 5.18
N GLU A 116 13.37 27.85 5.72
CA GLU A 116 11.98 27.71 6.14
C GLU A 116 11.07 27.38 4.94
N ILE A 117 11.26 28.06 3.81
CA ILE A 117 10.50 27.77 2.58
C ILE A 117 10.82 26.36 2.05
N ILE A 118 12.09 25.96 2.07
CA ILE A 118 12.49 24.61 1.65
C ILE A 118 11.86 23.57 2.58
N GLY A 119 11.80 23.84 3.87
CA GLY A 119 11.20 23.00 4.89
C GLY A 119 9.70 22.78 4.71
N GLU A 120 8.97 23.77 4.23
CA GLU A 120 7.54 23.66 3.95
C GLU A 120 7.25 22.68 2.79
N PHE A 121 8.11 22.65 1.77
CA PHE A 121 7.97 21.70 0.65
C PHE A 121 8.36 20.26 1.04
N PHE A 122 9.27 20.09 1.96
CA PHE A 122 9.81 18.79 2.40
C PHE A 122 9.57 18.55 3.90
N CYS A 123 8.33 18.68 4.32
CA CYS A 123 7.95 18.58 5.75
C CYS A 123 8.37 17.26 6.44
N TYR A 124 8.70 16.23 5.66
CA TYR A 124 9.17 14.94 6.16
C TYR A 124 10.71 14.87 6.29
N VAL A 125 11.44 15.84 5.77
CA VAL A 125 12.90 15.78 5.72
C VAL A 125 13.49 16.62 6.84
N GLN A 126 14.12 15.98 7.81
CA GLN A 126 14.97 16.64 8.76
C GLN A 126 16.23 17.15 8.04
N GLY A 127 16.57 18.42 8.26
CA GLY A 127 17.76 19.02 7.67
C GLY A 127 17.58 19.50 6.23
N ASN A 128 16.62 20.39 6.02
CA ASN A 128 16.38 21.08 4.73
C ASN A 128 17.50 22.05 4.38
N GLU A 129 18.73 21.59 4.49
CA GLU A 129 19.90 22.38 4.15
C GLU A 129 20.11 22.38 2.64
N SER A 130 20.76 23.45 2.14
CA SER A 130 21.22 23.48 0.76
C SER A 130 22.12 22.28 0.50
N GLN A 131 21.78 21.52 -0.52
CA GLN A 131 22.52 20.32 -0.92
C GLN A 131 23.56 20.69 -1.99
N SER A 132 24.72 20.01 -1.97
CA SER A 132 25.67 20.14 -3.07
C SER A 132 25.14 19.45 -4.35
N LEU A 133 25.57 19.91 -5.53
CA LEU A 133 25.25 19.24 -6.79
C LEU A 133 25.74 17.77 -6.78
N SER A 134 26.90 17.50 -6.20
CA SER A 134 27.42 16.14 -6.08
C SER A 134 26.48 15.21 -5.32
N ASP A 135 25.90 15.70 -4.24
CA ASP A 135 24.98 14.88 -3.43
C ASP A 135 23.63 14.71 -4.12
N ALA A 136 23.12 15.77 -4.79
CA ALA A 136 21.94 15.67 -5.63
C ALA A 136 22.10 14.61 -6.75
N LEU A 137 23.26 14.58 -7.42
CA LEU A 137 23.54 13.59 -8.45
C LEU A 137 23.70 12.16 -7.90
N LYS A 138 24.26 12.00 -6.71
CA LYS A 138 24.31 10.70 -6.03
C LYS A 138 22.90 10.19 -5.69
N ASP A 139 22.05 11.04 -5.13
CA ASP A 139 20.66 10.68 -4.82
C ASP A 139 19.90 10.28 -6.08
N ILE A 140 20.06 11.04 -7.18
CA ILE A 140 19.47 10.68 -8.48
C ILE A 140 19.97 9.34 -8.99
N ALA A 141 21.28 9.06 -8.88
CA ALA A 141 21.86 7.78 -9.30
C ALA A 141 21.34 6.59 -8.47
N MET A 142 20.93 6.83 -7.24
CA MET A 142 20.38 5.80 -6.36
C MET A 142 18.89 5.52 -6.58
N ILE A 143 18.13 6.34 -7.31
CA ILE A 143 16.71 6.16 -7.59
C ILE A 143 16.35 4.73 -8.06
N PRO A 144 17.12 4.05 -8.93
CA PRO A 144 16.79 2.67 -9.34
C PRO A 144 16.84 1.64 -8.21
N PHE A 145 17.53 1.94 -7.12
CA PHE A 145 17.77 0.99 -6.02
C PHE A 145 16.97 1.32 -4.77
N ASN A 146 16.80 2.61 -4.48
CA ASN A 146 16.11 3.06 -3.28
C ASN A 146 15.64 4.52 -3.43
N PHE A 147 14.55 4.88 -2.76
CA PHE A 147 14.09 6.25 -2.70
C PHE A 147 14.84 7.04 -1.60
N SER A 148 15.05 8.31 -1.84
CA SER A 148 15.56 9.22 -0.79
C SER A 148 14.42 9.64 0.16
N PHE A 149 14.80 10.14 1.35
CA PHE A 149 13.81 10.70 2.29
C PHE A 149 13.01 11.87 1.70
N LYS A 150 13.53 12.57 0.70
CA LYS A 150 12.85 13.67 0.00
C LYS A 150 11.61 13.20 -0.78
N GLU A 151 11.61 11.95 -1.22
CA GLU A 151 10.55 11.34 -2.01
C GLU A 151 9.94 10.10 -1.32
N ASN A 152 10.05 10.00 -0.01
CA ASN A 152 9.59 8.86 0.77
C ASN A 152 8.14 8.46 0.48
N HIS A 153 7.26 9.42 0.20
CA HIS A 153 5.87 9.17 -0.20
C HIS A 153 5.74 8.36 -1.51
N MET A 154 6.79 8.26 -2.31
CA MET A 154 6.79 7.50 -3.57
C MET A 154 7.14 6.00 -3.40
N TRP A 155 7.36 5.51 -2.18
CA TRP A 155 7.67 4.11 -1.90
C TRP A 155 6.70 3.13 -2.58
N TYR A 156 5.45 3.51 -2.73
CA TYR A 156 4.42 2.70 -3.40
C TYR A 156 4.75 2.39 -4.86
N ILE A 157 5.49 3.26 -5.54
CA ILE A 157 5.87 3.05 -6.95
C ILE A 157 6.84 1.88 -7.08
N TYR A 158 7.82 1.76 -6.16
CA TYR A 158 8.72 0.62 -6.11
C TYR A 158 7.96 -0.68 -5.85
N LEU A 159 7.03 -0.65 -4.89
CA LEU A 159 6.12 -1.76 -4.62
C LEU A 159 5.36 -2.17 -5.89
N LEU A 160 4.74 -1.21 -6.57
CA LEU A 160 3.92 -1.46 -7.75
C LEU A 160 4.75 -2.02 -8.91
N ILE A 161 5.95 -1.52 -9.14
CA ILE A 161 6.87 -2.07 -10.14
C ILE A 161 7.24 -3.51 -9.78
N GLY A 162 7.59 -3.78 -8.52
CA GLY A 162 7.86 -5.13 -8.03
C GLY A 162 6.70 -6.09 -8.25
N LEU A 163 5.48 -5.65 -7.96
CA LEU A 163 4.26 -6.42 -8.23
C LEU A 163 4.05 -6.68 -9.72
N TYR A 164 4.28 -5.70 -10.59
CA TYR A 164 4.20 -5.91 -12.05
C TYR A 164 5.24 -6.90 -12.56
N LEU A 165 6.46 -6.90 -12.01
CA LEU A 165 7.48 -7.88 -12.35
C LEU A 165 7.08 -9.30 -11.90
N TYR A 166 6.46 -9.43 -10.74
CA TYR A 166 5.99 -10.70 -10.18
C TYR A 166 4.74 -11.26 -10.86
N MET A 167 3.82 -10.38 -11.29
CA MET A 167 2.48 -10.74 -11.78
C MET A 167 2.42 -11.80 -12.87
N PRO A 168 3.26 -11.81 -13.92
CA PRO A 168 3.14 -12.84 -14.96
C PRO A 168 3.40 -14.25 -14.46
N PHE A 169 4.34 -14.40 -13.52
CA PHE A 169 4.64 -15.70 -12.91
C PHE A 169 3.49 -16.14 -11.99
N PHE A 170 2.94 -15.22 -11.26
CA PHE A 170 1.81 -15.47 -10.37
C PHE A 170 0.52 -15.76 -11.16
N SER A 171 0.30 -15.08 -12.28
CA SER A 171 -0.80 -15.33 -13.19
C SER A 171 -0.79 -16.75 -13.75
N ALA A 172 0.37 -17.27 -14.14
CA ALA A 172 0.51 -18.63 -14.65
C ALA A 172 0.12 -19.70 -13.59
N TRP A 173 0.33 -19.40 -12.32
CA TRP A 173 -0.16 -20.24 -11.23
C TRP A 173 -1.68 -20.11 -11.05
N ILE A 174 -2.21 -18.87 -11.04
CA ILE A 174 -3.64 -18.58 -10.85
C ILE A 174 -4.50 -19.24 -11.93
N GLU A 175 -4.04 -19.27 -13.20
CA GLU A 175 -4.75 -19.89 -14.30
C GLU A 175 -4.99 -21.39 -14.10
N LYS A 176 -4.10 -22.05 -13.33
CA LYS A 176 -4.18 -23.50 -13.05
C LYS A 176 -4.68 -23.80 -11.62
N ALA A 177 -4.81 -22.79 -10.79
CA ALA A 177 -5.26 -22.95 -9.42
C ALA A 177 -6.79 -23.03 -9.37
N ASP A 178 -7.28 -23.98 -8.60
CA ASP A 178 -8.69 -24.01 -8.20
C ASP A 178 -8.92 -23.09 -6.99
N ARG A 179 -10.16 -22.76 -6.70
CA ARG A 179 -10.53 -21.93 -5.54
C ARG A 179 -10.02 -22.46 -4.19
N SER A 180 -9.81 -23.76 -4.09
CA SER A 180 -9.29 -24.36 -2.84
C SER A 180 -7.83 -23.97 -2.62
N LYS A 181 -7.01 -24.03 -3.67
CA LYS A 181 -5.60 -23.62 -3.63
C LYS A 181 -5.45 -22.12 -3.36
N GLU A 182 -6.30 -21.29 -4.00
CA GLU A 182 -6.33 -19.85 -3.72
C GLU A 182 -6.66 -19.56 -2.25
N ARG A 183 -7.65 -20.27 -1.68
CA ARG A 183 -8.00 -20.14 -0.24
C ARG A 183 -6.88 -20.57 0.67
N VAL A 184 -6.18 -21.65 0.37
CA VAL A 184 -5.02 -22.10 1.15
C VAL A 184 -3.92 -21.04 1.12
N TYR A 185 -3.60 -20.51 -0.08
CA TYR A 185 -2.63 -19.45 -0.20
C TYR A 185 -3.01 -18.21 0.61
N LEU A 186 -4.25 -17.74 0.47
CA LEU A 186 -4.77 -16.60 1.22
C LEU A 186 -4.78 -16.86 2.73
N GLY A 187 -5.06 -18.08 3.18
CA GLY A 187 -5.00 -18.46 4.59
C GLY A 187 -3.58 -18.38 5.15
N ILE A 188 -2.59 -18.92 4.43
CA ILE A 188 -1.18 -18.85 4.83
C ILE A 188 -0.70 -17.38 4.82
N TRP A 189 -1.01 -16.65 3.76
CA TRP A 189 -0.71 -15.22 3.68
C TRP A 189 -1.31 -14.44 4.85
N PHE A 190 -2.58 -14.68 5.17
CA PHE A 190 -3.26 -14.02 6.28
C PHE A 190 -2.54 -14.30 7.62
N VAL A 191 -2.16 -15.55 7.88
CA VAL A 191 -1.37 -15.91 9.08
C VAL A 191 -0.03 -15.18 9.09
N SER A 192 0.65 -15.06 7.94
CA SER A 192 1.95 -14.41 7.86
C SER A 192 1.92 -12.95 8.31
N LEU A 193 0.79 -12.26 8.13
CA LEU A 193 0.64 -10.85 8.49
C LEU A 193 0.64 -10.60 10.01
N PHE A 194 0.34 -11.62 10.82
CA PHE A 194 0.39 -11.51 12.27
C PHE A 194 1.80 -11.68 12.86
N LEU A 195 2.72 -12.28 12.12
CA LEU A 195 4.05 -12.61 12.65
C LEU A 195 4.87 -11.38 13.06
N PRO A 196 4.99 -10.31 12.24
CA PRO A 196 5.68 -9.11 12.66
C PRO A 196 5.07 -8.50 13.92
N TYR A 197 3.73 -8.49 14.01
CA TYR A 197 3.02 -8.01 15.21
C TYR A 197 3.30 -8.86 16.44
N MET A 198 3.22 -10.18 16.30
CA MET A 198 3.53 -11.11 17.40
C MET A 198 5.00 -10.99 17.83
N SER A 199 5.91 -10.72 16.90
CA SER A 199 7.34 -10.59 17.21
C SER A 199 7.64 -9.43 18.16
N ALA A 200 6.86 -8.36 18.10
CA ALA A 200 7.03 -7.20 18.99
C ALA A 200 6.75 -7.56 20.46
N TYR A 201 5.84 -8.52 20.70
CA TYR A 201 5.45 -8.91 22.06
C TYR A 201 6.13 -10.20 22.55
N ILE A 202 6.43 -11.13 21.65
CA ILE A 202 6.93 -12.47 22.00
C ILE A 202 8.16 -12.87 21.15
N SER A 203 8.97 -11.91 20.74
CA SER A 203 10.13 -12.12 19.85
C SER A 203 11.05 -13.25 20.29
N LYS A 204 11.34 -13.36 21.58
CA LYS A 204 12.20 -14.39 22.15
C LYS A 204 11.71 -15.82 21.86
N TYR A 205 10.41 -16.02 21.79
CA TYR A 205 9.82 -17.34 21.57
C TYR A 205 9.52 -17.62 20.09
N LEU A 206 9.27 -16.59 19.30
CA LEU A 206 8.93 -16.74 17.89
C LEU A 206 10.15 -16.90 16.99
N TYR A 207 11.21 -16.13 17.23
CA TYR A 207 12.37 -16.09 16.36
C TYR A 207 13.63 -16.70 16.96
N GLY A 208 13.68 -16.83 18.30
CA GLY A 208 14.90 -17.26 18.98
C GLY A 208 16.06 -16.29 18.70
N GLU A 209 17.28 -16.85 18.63
CA GLU A 209 18.51 -16.07 18.38
C GLU A 209 18.88 -15.96 16.89
N ALA A 210 18.32 -16.83 16.05
CA ALA A 210 18.67 -16.93 14.62
C ALA A 210 17.50 -16.46 13.74
N THR A 211 17.24 -15.17 13.73
CA THR A 211 16.21 -14.55 12.89
C THR A 211 16.78 -14.20 11.51
N TRP A 212 16.24 -14.78 10.44
CA TRP A 212 16.65 -14.46 9.08
C TRP A 212 15.69 -13.49 8.35
N ASN A 213 14.44 -13.34 8.82
CA ASN A 213 13.48 -12.35 8.39
C ASN A 213 12.31 -12.25 9.37
N GLN A 214 11.51 -11.19 9.26
CA GLN A 214 10.38 -10.93 10.16
C GLN A 214 9.17 -11.86 9.97
N PHE A 215 9.10 -12.60 8.86
CA PHE A 215 8.00 -13.50 8.54
C PHE A 215 8.34 -14.97 8.76
N GLY A 216 9.56 -15.32 9.19
CA GLY A 216 10.02 -16.68 9.40
C GLY A 216 9.75 -17.59 8.20
N MET A 217 9.21 -18.78 8.43
CA MET A 217 8.90 -19.76 7.38
C MET A 217 7.80 -19.30 6.41
N PHE A 218 7.02 -18.29 6.74
CA PHE A 218 5.96 -17.76 5.89
C PHE A 218 6.44 -16.66 4.93
N TYR A 219 7.72 -16.35 4.88
CA TYR A 219 8.31 -15.28 4.07
C TYR A 219 7.83 -15.26 2.63
N TYR A 220 7.73 -16.42 1.98
CA TYR A 220 7.31 -16.52 0.58
C TYR A 220 5.82 -16.24 0.33
N PHE A 221 5.02 -16.22 1.37
CA PHE A 221 3.59 -15.90 1.29
C PHE A 221 3.29 -14.47 1.73
N ALA A 222 4.20 -13.86 2.47
CA ALA A 222 4.03 -12.52 3.02
C ALA A 222 4.05 -11.41 1.95
N GLY A 223 3.53 -10.24 2.32
CA GLY A 223 3.59 -9.04 1.51
C GLY A 223 2.34 -8.80 0.65
N PHE A 224 2.46 -7.85 -0.27
CA PHE A 224 1.33 -7.32 -1.05
C PHE A 224 0.82 -8.24 -2.16
N ASN A 225 1.52 -9.32 -2.48
CA ASN A 225 1.08 -10.37 -3.41
C ASN A 225 -0.23 -11.05 -2.96
N GLY A 226 -0.45 -11.19 -1.65
CA GLY A 226 -1.71 -11.70 -1.13
C GLY A 226 -2.90 -10.78 -1.43
N TYR A 227 -2.71 -9.47 -1.39
CA TYR A 227 -3.75 -8.52 -1.80
C TYR A 227 -4.08 -8.59 -3.28
N LEU A 228 -3.10 -8.85 -4.14
CA LEU A 228 -3.35 -9.13 -5.57
C LEU A 228 -4.27 -10.33 -5.75
N LEU A 229 -3.95 -11.43 -5.07
CA LEU A 229 -4.76 -12.64 -5.11
C LEU A 229 -6.15 -12.41 -4.51
N LEU A 230 -6.23 -11.69 -3.42
CA LEU A 230 -7.50 -11.37 -2.77
C LEU A 230 -8.42 -10.59 -3.71
N GLY A 231 -7.90 -9.58 -4.41
CA GLY A 231 -8.65 -8.85 -5.43
C GLY A 231 -9.16 -9.75 -6.55
N HIS A 232 -8.33 -10.66 -7.05
CA HIS A 232 -8.73 -11.68 -8.03
C HIS A 232 -9.78 -12.64 -7.47
N TYR A 233 -9.58 -13.16 -6.27
CA TYR A 233 -10.48 -14.11 -5.62
C TYR A 233 -11.87 -13.51 -5.40
N LEU A 234 -11.93 -12.26 -4.96
CA LEU A 234 -13.20 -11.55 -4.74
C LEU A 234 -13.96 -11.26 -6.05
N LYS A 235 -13.24 -11.03 -7.16
CA LYS A 235 -13.85 -10.88 -8.49
C LYS A 235 -14.70 -12.09 -8.90
N GLN A 236 -14.31 -13.29 -8.51
CA GLN A 236 -15.07 -14.50 -8.80
C GLN A 236 -16.42 -14.55 -8.07
N GLY A 237 -16.59 -13.70 -7.06
CA GLY A 237 -17.80 -13.53 -6.27
C GLY A 237 -18.15 -14.73 -5.39
N ASN A 238 -19.16 -14.55 -4.58
CA ASN A 238 -19.78 -15.58 -3.79
C ASN A 238 -21.32 -15.45 -3.93
N ASN A 239 -22.02 -16.51 -3.53
CA ASN A 239 -23.50 -16.53 -3.56
C ASN A 239 -24.12 -16.06 -2.24
N TRP A 240 -23.45 -15.16 -1.53
CA TRP A 240 -23.97 -14.65 -0.27
C TRP A 240 -25.06 -13.63 -0.51
N ASN A 241 -26.05 -13.62 0.39
CA ASN A 241 -27.05 -12.58 0.43
C ASN A 241 -26.38 -11.24 0.75
N ILE A 242 -26.83 -10.15 0.09
CA ILE A 242 -26.28 -8.81 0.26
C ILE A 242 -26.22 -8.35 1.71
N TRP A 243 -27.26 -8.64 2.51
CA TRP A 243 -27.29 -8.29 3.92
C TRP A 243 -26.25 -9.04 4.76
N LYS A 244 -26.05 -10.33 4.45
CA LYS A 244 -24.98 -11.12 5.08
C LYS A 244 -23.61 -10.58 4.74
N THR A 245 -23.39 -10.25 3.48
CA THR A 245 -22.12 -9.67 3.01
C THR A 245 -21.87 -8.33 3.72
N PHE A 246 -22.87 -7.45 3.73
CA PHE A 246 -22.76 -6.16 4.41
C PHE A 246 -22.46 -6.32 5.89
N ALA A 247 -23.17 -7.21 6.61
CA ALA A 247 -22.94 -7.44 8.03
C ALA A 247 -21.52 -7.94 8.34
N ILE A 248 -21.01 -8.88 7.51
CA ILE A 248 -19.64 -9.39 7.66
C ILE A 248 -18.62 -8.27 7.38
N CYS A 249 -18.79 -7.51 6.31
CA CYS A 249 -17.91 -6.41 5.97
C CYS A 249 -17.91 -5.33 7.05
N ALA A 250 -19.08 -4.96 7.56
CA ALA A 250 -19.20 -3.98 8.63
C ALA A 250 -18.52 -4.46 9.93
N ALA A 251 -18.73 -5.72 10.31
CA ALA A 251 -18.08 -6.30 11.48
C ALA A 251 -16.54 -6.32 11.33
N MET A 252 -16.04 -6.75 10.17
CA MET A 252 -14.62 -6.75 9.88
C MET A 252 -14.05 -5.33 9.87
N PHE A 253 -14.75 -4.35 9.29
CA PHE A 253 -14.33 -2.95 9.30
C PHE A 253 -14.19 -2.43 10.74
N VAL A 254 -15.18 -2.65 11.58
CA VAL A 254 -15.15 -2.22 12.98
C VAL A 254 -13.97 -2.86 13.72
N VAL A 255 -13.76 -4.17 13.54
CA VAL A 255 -12.64 -4.88 14.18
C VAL A 255 -11.30 -4.37 13.65
N GLY A 256 -11.14 -4.24 12.34
CA GLY A 256 -9.91 -3.72 11.73
C GLY A 256 -9.61 -2.29 12.18
N TYR A 257 -10.63 -1.43 12.16
CA TYR A 257 -10.49 -0.06 12.64
C TYR A 257 -10.07 0.00 14.11
N ALA A 258 -10.71 -0.79 14.98
CA ALA A 258 -10.38 -0.85 16.40
C ALA A 258 -8.95 -1.31 16.65
N ILE A 259 -8.49 -2.36 15.95
CA ILE A 259 -7.11 -2.86 16.06
C ILE A 259 -6.12 -1.76 15.68
N THR A 260 -6.36 -1.05 14.57
CA THR A 260 -5.47 0.01 14.11
C THR A 260 -5.48 1.22 15.01
N TYR A 261 -6.66 1.63 15.44
CA TYR A 261 -6.77 2.74 16.39
C TYR A 261 -6.04 2.44 17.70
N CYS A 262 -6.17 1.22 18.23
CA CYS A 262 -5.40 0.78 19.40
C CYS A 262 -3.89 0.77 19.13
N GLY A 263 -3.47 0.31 17.94
CA GLY A 263 -2.09 0.35 17.51
C GLY A 263 -1.54 1.77 17.47
N PHE A 264 -2.20 2.70 16.80
CA PHE A 264 -1.82 4.11 16.77
C PHE A 264 -1.79 4.75 18.15
N SER A 265 -2.77 4.46 18.99
CA SER A 265 -2.85 5.03 20.34
C SER A 265 -1.76 4.52 21.26
N SER A 266 -1.34 3.26 21.12
CA SER A 266 -0.26 2.65 21.90
C SER A 266 1.13 2.96 21.36
N ALA A 267 1.27 3.24 20.09
CA ALA A 267 2.54 3.46 19.41
C ALA A 267 3.31 4.69 19.90
N ALA A 268 2.65 5.63 20.53
CA ALA A 268 3.35 6.73 21.22
C ALA A 268 4.23 6.27 22.39
N ALA A 269 4.01 5.04 22.87
CA ALA A 269 4.88 4.43 23.86
C ALA A 269 6.00 3.57 23.22
N ASN A 270 5.82 3.15 21.93
CA ASN A 270 6.81 2.35 21.22
C ASN A 270 6.69 2.55 19.69
N PRO A 271 7.57 3.36 19.07
CA PRO A 271 7.56 3.65 17.63
C PRO A 271 7.65 2.40 16.74
N GLU A 272 8.39 1.37 17.16
CA GLU A 272 8.53 0.11 16.40
C GLU A 272 7.22 -0.68 16.35
N ALA A 273 6.38 -0.59 17.38
CA ALA A 273 5.07 -1.20 17.38
C ALA A 273 4.06 -0.53 16.43
N THR A 274 4.36 0.68 15.99
CA THR A 274 3.50 1.48 15.09
C THR A 274 3.52 0.96 13.66
N GLU A 275 4.70 0.66 13.13
CA GLU A 275 4.84 0.10 11.78
C GLU A 275 4.13 -1.25 11.70
N LEU A 276 4.25 -2.06 12.73
CA LEU A 276 3.64 -3.37 12.82
C LEU A 276 2.10 -3.32 12.91
N ALA A 277 1.55 -2.42 13.71
CA ALA A 277 0.11 -2.22 13.81
C ALA A 277 -0.49 -1.71 12.49
N MET A 278 0.28 -0.93 11.74
CA MET A 278 -0.09 -0.44 10.42
C MET A 278 -0.18 -1.58 9.39
N GLU A 279 0.76 -2.51 9.37
CA GLU A 279 0.74 -3.65 8.43
C GLU A 279 -0.44 -4.60 8.67
N LEU A 280 -0.79 -4.88 9.93
CA LEU A 280 -1.98 -5.66 10.27
C LEU A 280 -3.28 -4.99 9.84
N PHE A 281 -3.33 -3.69 10.00
CA PHE A 281 -4.48 -2.89 9.59
C PHE A 281 -4.74 -2.95 8.09
N PHE A 282 -3.70 -2.85 7.28
CA PHE A 282 -3.81 -2.97 5.83
C PHE A 282 -4.52 -4.26 5.42
N THR A 283 -4.28 -5.35 6.16
CA THR A 283 -4.89 -6.64 5.89
C THR A 283 -6.37 -6.68 6.22
N PHE A 284 -6.75 -6.25 7.42
CA PHE A 284 -8.14 -6.32 7.86
C PHE A 284 -9.06 -5.36 7.09
N CYS A 285 -8.62 -4.14 6.82
CA CYS A 285 -9.45 -3.18 6.09
C CYS A 285 -9.60 -3.52 4.61
N SER A 286 -8.56 -4.02 3.95
CA SER A 286 -8.66 -4.41 2.55
C SER A 286 -9.47 -5.70 2.33
N LEU A 287 -9.48 -6.62 3.29
CA LEU A 287 -10.42 -7.75 3.31
C LEU A 287 -11.87 -7.26 3.37
N ASN A 288 -12.12 -6.17 4.06
CA ASN A 288 -13.45 -5.59 4.18
C ASN A 288 -13.94 -4.89 2.92
N ASP A 289 -13.13 -3.95 2.41
CA ASP A 289 -13.59 -3.06 1.35
C ASP A 289 -13.78 -3.80 0.02
N GLY A 290 -12.88 -4.73 -0.30
CA GLY A 290 -12.97 -5.49 -1.55
C GLY A 290 -14.16 -6.44 -1.62
N SER A 291 -14.52 -7.11 -0.51
CA SER A 291 -15.62 -8.07 -0.52
C SER A 291 -17.01 -7.40 -0.52
N CYS A 292 -17.16 -6.29 0.18
CA CYS A 292 -18.43 -5.57 0.29
C CYS A 292 -18.83 -4.92 -1.05
N ILE A 293 -17.88 -4.27 -1.70
CA ILE A 293 -18.12 -3.52 -2.93
C ILE A 293 -18.35 -4.45 -4.11
N TYR A 294 -17.66 -5.59 -4.17
CA TYR A 294 -17.84 -6.54 -5.26
C TYR A 294 -19.18 -7.30 -5.18
N SER A 295 -19.63 -7.63 -3.98
CA SER A 295 -20.92 -8.30 -3.80
C SER A 295 -22.09 -7.38 -4.12
N SER A 296 -21.99 -6.08 -3.82
CA SER A 296 -23.01 -5.08 -4.16
C SER A 296 -23.17 -4.89 -5.68
N SER A 297 -22.09 -5.01 -6.44
CA SER A 297 -22.13 -4.84 -7.90
C SER A 297 -22.79 -5.99 -8.66
N LYS A 298 -22.82 -7.21 -8.11
CA LYS A 298 -23.49 -8.36 -8.75
C LYS A 298 -25.03 -8.31 -8.66
N GLY A 299 -25.57 -7.62 -7.67
CA GLY A 299 -27.01 -7.45 -7.51
C GLY A 299 -27.67 -6.51 -8.54
N THR A 300 -26.87 -5.77 -9.30
CA THR A 300 -27.35 -4.80 -10.29
C THR A 300 -27.35 -5.31 -11.75
N TYR A 301 -26.87 -6.53 -12.00
CA TYR A 301 -26.74 -7.11 -13.37
C TYR A 301 -27.48 -8.45 -13.57
N SER A 302 -28.48 -8.76 -12.75
CA SER A 302 -29.40 -9.87 -13.01
C SER A 302 -30.71 -9.39 -13.62
#